data_39311b8163b58f1539d50e0e1acefb70
#
_entry.id   39311b8163b58f1539d50e0e1acefb70
#
_cell.length_a   1.000
_cell.length_b   1.000
_cell.length_c   1.000
_cell.angle_alpha   90.00
_cell.angle_beta   90.00
_cell.angle_gamma   90.00
#
_symmetry.space_group_name_H-M   'P 1'
#
loop_
_entity.id
_entity.type
_entity.pdbx_description
1 polymer ?
#
loop_
_entity_poly.entity_id
_entity_poly.type
_entity_poly.pdbx_seq_one_letter_code
_entity_poly.pdbx_strand_id
1 'polypeptide(L)' 'MKELQYPVRPGRYRHFKGNDYQVLGVARHSETEEEMVVYRALYGEGGLWVRPAAMWLETVTRDGVTQPRFTYIGE' A
#
# COMPACT_ATOMS: atom_id res chain seq x y z
N MET A 1 -22.57 6.36 -0.13
CA MET A 1 -21.11 6.24 -0.36
C MET A 1 -20.73 4.78 -0.27
N LYS A 2 -20.00 4.27 -1.27
CA LYS A 2 -19.59 2.87 -1.24
C LYS A 2 -18.48 2.67 -0.23
N GLU A 3 -18.57 1.59 0.53
CA GLU A 3 -17.47 1.18 1.39
C GLU A 3 -16.31 0.67 0.55
N LEU A 4 -15.09 0.79 1.09
CA LEU A 4 -13.92 0.26 0.42
C LEU A 4 -13.93 -1.26 0.48
N GLN A 5 -13.67 -1.90 -0.65
CA GLN A 5 -13.53 -3.35 -0.74
C GLN A 5 -12.16 -3.78 -0.18
N TYR A 6 -11.15 -2.94 -0.37
CA TYR A 6 -9.78 -3.21 0.08
C TYR A 6 -9.30 -2.03 0.93
N PRO A 7 -9.80 -1.90 2.18
CA PRO A 7 -9.36 -0.80 3.02
C PRO A 7 -7.91 -0.97 3.45
N VAL A 8 -7.15 0.12 3.37
CA VAL A 8 -5.76 0.16 3.82
C VAL A 8 -5.64 1.33 4.79
N ARG A 9 -5.18 1.04 6.00
CA ARG A 9 -5.06 2.03 7.06
C ARG A 9 -3.97 3.04 6.72
N PRO A 10 -4.22 4.36 6.85
CA PRO A 10 -3.14 5.34 6.72
C PRO A 10 -2.05 5.13 7.76
N GLY A 11 -0.83 5.44 7.40
CA GLY A 11 0.31 5.29 8.30
C GLY A 11 1.53 4.79 7.56
N ARG A 12 2.55 4.39 8.31
CA ARG A 12 3.80 3.91 7.73
C ARG A 12 3.77 2.41 7.55
N TYR A 13 4.31 1.98 6.41
CA TYR A 13 4.39 0.58 6.06
C TYR A 13 5.81 0.26 5.62
N ARG A 14 6.25 -0.96 5.89
CA ARG A 14 7.53 -1.47 5.41
C ARG A 14 7.30 -2.53 4.36
N HIS A 15 7.91 -2.32 3.19
CA HIS A 15 7.91 -3.32 2.12
C HIS A 15 8.79 -4.50 2.56
N PHE A 16 8.44 -5.70 2.11
CA PHE A 16 9.19 -6.90 2.51
C PHE A 16 10.67 -6.84 2.14
N LYS A 17 11.05 -5.96 1.19
CA LYS A 17 12.45 -5.73 0.82
C LYS A 17 13.14 -4.68 1.71
N GLY A 18 12.41 -4.08 2.65
CA GLY A 18 12.98 -3.19 3.65
C GLY A 18 12.72 -1.69 3.48
N ASN A 19 12.19 -1.26 2.35
CA ASN A 19 11.91 0.17 2.14
C ASN A 19 10.62 0.57 2.83
N ASP A 20 10.58 1.80 3.34
CA ASP A 20 9.43 2.31 4.07
C ASP A 20 8.63 3.31 3.23
N TYR A 21 7.33 3.35 3.49
CA TYR A 21 6.37 4.18 2.77
C TYR A 21 5.34 4.76 3.72
N GLN A 22 4.84 5.95 3.38
CA GLN A 22 3.75 6.58 4.13
C GLN A 22 2.48 6.49 3.30
N VAL A 23 1.48 5.72 3.80
CA VAL A 23 0.17 5.65 3.15
C VAL A 23 -0.64 6.85 3.59
N LEU A 24 -1.19 7.59 2.63
CA LEU A 24 -2.04 8.74 2.87
C LEU A 24 -3.51 8.34 2.92
N GLY A 25 -3.88 7.31 2.18
CA GLY A 25 -5.25 6.83 2.14
C GLY A 25 -5.51 6.00 0.91
N VAL A 26 -6.78 5.66 0.69
CA VAL A 26 -7.23 4.93 -0.49
C VAL A 26 -8.14 5.87 -1.29
N ALA A 27 -7.82 6.01 -2.57
CA ALA A 27 -8.61 6.81 -3.51
C ALA A 27 -9.20 5.87 -4.56
N ARG A 28 -10.15 6.36 -5.36
CA ARG A 28 -10.71 5.60 -6.47
C ARG A 28 -10.16 6.14 -7.78
N HIS A 29 -9.84 5.22 -8.67
CA HIS A 29 -9.47 5.60 -10.03
C HIS A 29 -10.67 6.28 -10.68
N SER A 30 -10.47 7.45 -11.29
CA SER A 30 -11.58 8.25 -11.77
C SER A 30 -12.38 7.59 -12.90
N GLU A 31 -11.80 6.67 -13.63
CA GLU A 31 -12.48 6.02 -14.75
C GLU A 31 -12.98 4.62 -14.41
N THR A 32 -12.17 3.84 -13.71
CA THR A 32 -12.50 2.44 -13.42
C THR A 32 -13.13 2.25 -12.05
N GLU A 33 -13.00 3.25 -11.16
CA GLU A 33 -13.38 3.19 -9.75
C GLU A 33 -12.57 2.15 -8.95
N GLU A 34 -11.48 1.66 -9.52
CA GLU A 34 -10.58 0.75 -8.80
C GLU A 34 -9.98 1.48 -7.59
N GLU A 35 -9.93 0.78 -6.46
CA GLU A 35 -9.35 1.34 -5.24
C GLU A 35 -7.83 1.35 -5.33
N MET A 36 -7.26 2.52 -5.10
CA MET A 36 -5.82 2.74 -5.24
C MET A 36 -5.26 3.25 -3.91
N VAL A 37 -4.20 2.64 -3.42
CA VAL A 37 -3.47 3.16 -2.28
C VAL A 37 -2.63 4.34 -2.74
N VAL A 38 -2.81 5.49 -2.08
CA VAL A 38 -1.99 6.68 -2.33
C VAL A 38 -0.90 6.72 -1.27
N TYR A 39 0.34 6.72 -1.68
CA TYR A 39 1.44 6.61 -0.73
C TYR A 39 2.64 7.42 -1.19
N ARG A 40 3.52 7.72 -0.24
CA ARG A 40 4.76 8.45 -0.47
C ARG A 40 5.94 7.56 -0.10
N ALA A 41 6.95 7.51 -0.95
CA ALA A 41 8.19 6.84 -0.60
C ALA A 41 8.92 7.63 0.48
N LEU A 42 9.39 6.96 1.53
CA LEU A 42 10.16 7.59 2.60
C LEU A 42 11.66 7.44 2.34
N TYR A 43 12.01 7.48 1.06
CA TYR A 43 13.40 7.45 0.61
C TYR A 43 13.47 8.22 -0.72
N GLY A 44 14.67 8.53 -1.17
CA GLY A 44 14.86 9.25 -2.40
C GLY A 44 14.19 10.62 -2.36
N GLU A 45 13.48 10.97 -3.42
CA GLU A 45 12.83 12.28 -3.54
C GLU A 45 11.46 12.34 -2.86
N GLY A 46 10.96 11.22 -2.34
CA GLY A 46 9.70 11.20 -1.62
C GLY A 46 8.47 11.46 -2.46
N GLY A 47 8.49 11.04 -3.73
CA GLY A 47 7.35 11.27 -4.62
C GLY A 47 6.10 10.51 -4.22
N LEU A 48 4.96 11.00 -4.71
CA LEU A 48 3.67 10.36 -4.49
C LEU A 48 3.41 9.33 -5.59
N TRP A 49 2.89 8.19 -5.18
CA TRP A 49 2.58 7.07 -6.07
C TRP A 49 1.23 6.50 -5.74
N VAL A 50 0.66 5.74 -6.67
CA VAL A 50 -0.55 4.96 -6.43
C VAL A 50 -0.28 3.51 -6.83
N ARG A 51 -0.96 2.59 -6.13
CA ARG A 51 -0.89 1.16 -6.41
C ARG A 51 -2.27 0.57 -6.14
N PRO A 52 -2.76 -0.35 -6.96
CA PRO A 52 -4.05 -0.99 -6.68
C PRO A 52 -4.07 -1.56 -5.26
N ALA A 53 -5.14 -1.26 -4.52
CA ALA A 53 -5.24 -1.70 -3.12
C ALA A 53 -5.21 -3.22 -3.01
N ALA A 54 -5.80 -3.94 -3.96
CA ALA A 54 -5.75 -5.40 -3.97
C ALA A 54 -4.31 -5.90 -4.03
N MET A 55 -3.44 -5.23 -4.81
CA MET A 55 -2.03 -5.61 -4.89
C MET A 55 -1.27 -5.24 -3.63
N TRP A 56 -1.65 -4.11 -2.99
CA TRP A 56 -1.02 -3.69 -1.74
C TRP A 56 -1.18 -4.75 -0.66
N LEU A 57 -2.36 -5.40 -0.63
CA LEU A 57 -2.70 -6.37 0.40
C LEU A 57 -2.23 -7.79 0.08
N GLU A 58 -1.57 -8.00 -1.05
CA GLU A 58 -1.06 -9.33 -1.41
C GLU A 58 0.06 -9.78 -0.51
N THR A 59 0.17 -11.11 -0.35
CA THR A 59 1.32 -11.71 0.32
C THR A 59 2.36 -12.10 -0.71
N VAL A 60 3.60 -12.29 -0.27
CA VAL A 60 4.69 -12.81 -1.09
C VAL A 60 5.29 -14.02 -0.40
N THR A 61 5.72 -14.99 -1.19
CA THR A 61 6.36 -16.20 -0.67
C THR A 61 7.77 -16.28 -1.24
N ARG A 62 8.76 -16.35 -0.35
CA ARG A 62 10.17 -16.46 -0.73
C ARG A 62 10.85 -17.47 0.22
N ASP A 63 11.59 -18.40 -0.35
CA ASP A 63 12.33 -19.40 0.43
C ASP A 63 11.43 -20.12 1.44
N GLY A 64 10.20 -20.42 1.02
CA GLY A 64 9.22 -21.11 1.87
C GLY A 64 8.56 -20.25 2.93
N VAL A 65 8.88 -18.96 3.00
CA VAL A 65 8.28 -18.03 3.96
C VAL A 65 7.27 -17.15 3.25
N THR A 66 6.03 -17.15 3.77
CA THR A 66 4.96 -16.29 3.27
C THR A 66 4.79 -15.11 4.21
N GLN A 67 4.77 -13.91 3.67
CA GLN A 67 4.66 -12.70 4.46
C GLN A 67 3.89 -11.63 3.66
N PRO A 68 3.31 -10.63 4.35
CA PRO A 68 2.67 -9.51 3.64
C PRO A 68 3.68 -8.76 2.79
N ARG A 69 3.24 -8.28 1.62
CA ARG A 69 4.08 -7.43 0.78
C ARG A 69 4.46 -6.13 1.53
N PHE A 70 3.49 -5.58 2.26
CA PHE A 70 3.68 -4.38 3.09
C PHE A 70 3.16 -4.66 4.49
N THR A 71 3.93 -4.25 5.49
CA THR A 71 3.57 -4.44 6.89
C THR A 71 3.41 -3.07 7.56
N TYR A 72 2.26 -2.86 8.21
CA TYR A 72 2.01 -1.64 8.98
C TYR A 72 3.00 -1.55 10.14
N ILE A 73 3.68 -0.41 10.28
CA ILE A 73 4.69 -0.23 11.32
C ILE A 73 4.42 1.00 12.21
N GLY A 74 3.29 1.66 12.04
CA GLY A 74 2.92 2.77 12.89
C GLY A 74 2.51 4.00 12.10
N GLU A 75 2.21 5.05 12.80
CA GLU A 75 1.76 6.30 12.18
C GLU A 75 2.90 7.25 11.83
#